data_fee28fee49ce51f86c6dfc9163856433
#
_entry.id   fee28fee49ce51f86c6dfc9163856433
#
_cell.length_a   1.000
_cell.length_b   1.000
_cell.length_c   1.000
_cell.angle_alpha   90.00
_cell.angle_beta   90.00
_cell.angle_gamma   90.00
#
_symmetry.space_group_name_H-M   'P 1'
#
loop_
_entity.id
_entity.type
_entity.pdbx_description
1 polymer ?
#
loop_
_entity_poly.entity_id
_entity_poly.type
_entity_poly.pdbx_seq_one_letter_code
_entity_poly.pdbx_strand_id
1 'polypeptide(L)'
;MTNKTDVLISILKLTNSGPVAEEAVAMDANVPVQVTNDFLKGLREIGLIECENGKIEVSSNQRVKLAIHAINHGTDIERVCKVLEWIEFENFAATAFETNNFAVKRRFRFKASGRRWEIDVLAYSEPIVVCVDCKRWRRGWGNSAIRKVVELQAQRTEVLAKALNSLQRRINLDGWKQATLFPVIISLFPGPVKFYKKVPVVPILQLQNFLDEFQGHITELTHFQATLGPKLPDYLNKNQ
;
A
#
# COMPACT_ATOMS: atom_id res chain seq x y z
N MET A 1 21.51 21.90 1.03
CA MET A 1 20.38 20.95 0.81
C MET A 1 20.54 19.64 1.60
N THR A 2 21.74 19.20 1.91
CA THR A 2 22.06 17.93 2.63
C THR A 2 21.44 17.86 4.02
N ASN A 3 21.41 18.94 4.78
CA ASN A 3 20.98 18.91 6.18
C ASN A 3 19.50 18.51 6.41
N LYS A 4 18.58 18.92 5.53
CA LYS A 4 17.14 18.62 5.69
C LYS A 4 16.83 17.13 5.44
N THR A 5 17.48 16.55 4.45
CA THR A 5 17.30 15.11 4.11
C THR A 5 17.84 14.20 5.21
N ASP A 6 18.94 14.59 5.86
CA ASP A 6 19.51 13.84 6.98
C ASP A 6 18.61 13.90 8.21
N VAL A 7 18.02 15.06 8.53
CA VAL A 7 17.02 15.18 9.61
C VAL A 7 15.80 14.28 9.34
N LEU A 8 15.26 14.26 8.11
CA LEU A 8 14.12 13.41 7.76
C LEU A 8 14.42 11.92 7.93
N ILE A 9 15.60 11.49 7.50
CA ILE A 9 16.04 10.09 7.70
C ILE A 9 16.23 9.77 9.17
N SER A 10 16.80 10.68 9.97
CA SER A 10 16.98 10.49 11.41
C SER A 10 15.63 10.38 12.14
N ILE A 11 14.65 11.23 11.80
CA ILE A 11 13.29 11.09 12.33
C ILE A 11 12.73 9.69 12.01
N LEU A 12 12.74 9.28 10.73
CA LEU A 12 12.25 7.98 10.32
C LEU A 12 12.96 6.81 11.02
N LYS A 13 14.28 6.90 11.20
CA LYS A 13 15.09 5.88 11.86
C LYS A 13 14.78 5.78 13.35
N LEU A 14 14.77 6.89 14.05
CA LEU A 14 14.71 6.91 15.51
C LEU A 14 13.28 6.72 16.04
N THR A 15 12.27 7.23 15.34
CA THR A 15 10.85 7.08 15.76
C THR A 15 10.26 5.71 15.46
N ASN A 16 11.04 4.77 14.93
CA ASN A 16 10.58 3.39 14.69
C ASN A 16 10.20 2.65 15.99
N SER A 17 10.83 3.02 17.09
CA SER A 17 10.62 2.39 18.41
C SER A 17 9.80 3.25 19.38
N GLY A 18 9.27 4.38 18.94
CA GLY A 18 8.47 5.31 19.75
C GLY A 18 8.97 6.75 19.71
N PRO A 19 8.45 7.62 20.59
CA PRO A 19 8.82 9.03 20.66
C PRO A 19 10.32 9.25 20.93
N VAL A 20 10.92 10.25 20.26
CA VAL A 20 12.36 10.56 20.34
C VAL A 20 12.58 12.03 20.68
N ALA A 21 13.62 12.34 21.47
CA ALA A 21 13.98 13.73 21.78
C ALA A 21 14.49 14.48 20.52
N GLU A 22 14.15 15.75 20.41
CA GLU A 22 14.58 16.62 19.29
C GLU A 22 16.10 16.68 19.18
N GLU A 23 16.81 16.72 20.31
CA GLU A 23 18.27 16.72 20.36
C GLU A 23 18.89 15.42 19.82
N ALA A 24 18.24 14.28 20.07
CA ALA A 24 18.71 12.99 19.54
C ALA A 24 18.62 12.95 18.00
N VAL A 25 17.57 13.56 17.43
CA VAL A 25 17.44 13.71 15.98
C VAL A 25 18.54 14.61 15.42
N ALA A 26 18.81 15.74 16.06
CA ALA A 26 19.88 16.65 15.67
C ALA A 26 21.26 15.97 15.68
N MET A 27 21.54 15.19 16.74
CA MET A 27 22.78 14.41 16.87
C MET A 27 22.93 13.33 15.80
N ASP A 28 21.89 12.49 15.58
CA ASP A 28 21.93 11.43 14.57
C ASP A 28 22.04 11.97 13.15
N ALA A 29 21.38 13.12 12.88
CA ALA A 29 21.47 13.82 11.60
C ALA A 29 22.80 14.58 11.40
N ASN A 30 23.59 14.77 12.44
CA ASN A 30 24.79 15.63 12.47
C ASN A 30 24.47 17.07 11.99
N VAL A 31 23.36 17.65 12.48
CA VAL A 31 22.88 18.99 12.16
C VAL A 31 22.77 19.80 13.46
N PRO A 32 23.15 21.08 13.46
CA PRO A 32 23.00 21.94 14.64
C PRO A 32 21.56 21.94 15.16
N VAL A 33 21.39 21.87 16.49
CA VAL A 33 20.07 21.75 17.16
C VAL A 33 19.14 22.88 16.72
N GLN A 34 19.63 24.11 16.64
CA GLN A 34 18.82 25.25 16.22
C GLN A 34 18.24 25.08 14.81
N VAL A 35 19.06 24.63 13.86
CA VAL A 35 18.63 24.38 12.46
C VAL A 35 17.64 23.24 12.40
N THR A 36 17.87 22.20 13.22
CA THR A 36 16.96 21.06 13.35
C THR A 36 15.61 21.53 13.89
N ASN A 37 15.57 22.29 14.97
CA ASN A 37 14.33 22.77 15.59
C ASN A 37 13.51 23.67 14.64
N ASP A 38 14.17 24.55 13.88
CA ASP A 38 13.47 25.37 12.89
C ASP A 38 12.85 24.52 11.79
N PHE A 39 13.52 23.45 11.36
CA PHE A 39 12.98 22.51 10.39
C PHE A 39 11.84 21.65 10.96
N LEU A 40 11.95 21.18 12.21
CA LEU A 40 10.91 20.42 12.91
C LEU A 40 9.61 21.24 13.06
N LYS A 41 9.70 22.55 13.34
CA LYS A 41 8.53 23.45 13.36
C LYS A 41 7.77 23.41 12.04
N GLY A 42 8.46 23.53 10.91
CA GLY A 42 7.83 23.44 9.60
C GLY A 42 7.16 22.09 9.33
N LEU A 43 7.79 20.98 9.75
CA LEU A 43 7.20 19.63 9.61
C LEU A 43 5.94 19.47 10.48
N ARG A 44 5.91 20.07 11.67
CA ARG A 44 4.74 20.08 12.57
C ARG A 44 3.59 20.90 11.97
N GLU A 45 3.88 22.08 11.44
CA GLU A 45 2.88 22.96 10.81
C GLU A 45 2.15 22.27 9.63
N ILE A 46 2.84 21.42 8.88
CA ILE A 46 2.25 20.64 7.79
C ILE A 46 1.74 19.25 8.24
N GLY A 47 1.72 18.97 9.54
CA GLY A 47 1.15 17.75 10.12
C GLY A 47 1.93 16.46 9.87
N LEU A 48 3.21 16.54 9.53
CA LEU A 48 4.07 15.39 9.27
C LEU A 48 4.65 14.77 10.54
N ILE A 49 4.73 15.54 11.62
CA ILE A 49 5.18 15.09 12.94
C ILE A 49 4.33 15.72 14.04
N GLU A 50 4.31 15.09 15.19
CA GLU A 50 3.80 15.67 16.45
C GLU A 50 4.97 15.90 17.39
N CYS A 51 4.93 16.99 18.15
CA CYS A 51 5.96 17.32 19.14
C CYS A 51 5.28 17.66 20.46
N GLU A 52 5.50 16.84 21.46
CA GLU A 52 5.04 17.09 22.83
C GLU A 52 6.20 16.94 23.83
N ASN A 53 6.33 17.92 24.73
CA ASN A 53 7.35 17.93 25.78
C ASN A 53 8.79 17.69 25.26
N GLY A 54 9.15 18.28 24.10
CA GLY A 54 10.48 18.14 23.47
C GLY A 54 10.72 16.76 22.87
N LYS A 55 9.66 15.97 22.66
CA LYS A 55 9.73 14.66 21.98
C LYS A 55 8.92 14.68 20.71
N ILE A 56 9.51 14.10 19.67
CA ILE A 56 8.89 13.90 18.37
C ILE A 56 8.19 12.55 18.40
N GLU A 57 6.91 12.55 18.06
CA GLU A 57 6.13 11.35 17.81
C GLU A 57 5.63 11.34 16.37
N VAL A 58 5.64 10.16 15.76
CA VAL A 58 5.26 9.98 14.35
C VAL A 58 4.46 8.69 14.22
N SER A 59 3.19 8.80 13.86
CA SER A 59 2.34 7.65 13.55
C SER A 59 2.79 6.92 12.28
N SER A 60 2.40 5.66 12.10
CA SER A 60 2.74 4.88 10.90
C SER A 60 2.35 5.59 9.60
N ASN A 61 1.20 6.28 9.56
CA ASN A 61 0.78 7.04 8.39
C ASN A 61 1.67 8.27 8.15
N GLN A 62 2.05 8.99 9.22
CA GLN A 62 2.97 10.13 9.13
C GLN A 62 4.35 9.68 8.68
N ARG A 63 4.84 8.50 9.13
CA ARG A 63 6.15 7.96 8.71
C ARG A 63 6.20 7.73 7.20
N VAL A 64 5.13 7.22 6.59
CA VAL A 64 5.08 7.07 5.12
C VAL A 64 5.04 8.44 4.43
N LYS A 65 4.24 9.39 4.93
CA LYS A 65 4.22 10.76 4.39
C LYS A 65 5.58 11.44 4.52
N LEU A 66 6.29 11.27 5.64
CA LEU A 66 7.66 11.73 5.84
C LEU A 66 8.65 11.10 4.86
N ALA A 67 8.52 9.79 4.62
CA ALA A 67 9.34 9.08 3.63
C ALA A 67 9.15 9.66 2.22
N ILE A 68 7.90 9.91 1.84
CA ILE A 68 7.53 10.59 0.59
C ILE A 68 8.13 12.00 0.55
N HIS A 69 7.96 12.77 1.62
CA HIS A 69 8.50 14.14 1.72
C HIS A 69 10.03 14.14 1.59
N ALA A 70 10.73 13.18 2.20
CA ALA A 70 12.17 13.02 2.07
C ALA A 70 12.60 12.75 0.62
N ILE A 71 11.88 11.87 -0.10
CA ILE A 71 12.16 11.56 -1.51
C ILE A 71 11.96 12.81 -2.39
N ASN A 72 10.89 13.56 -2.19
CA ASN A 72 10.59 14.78 -2.94
C ASN A 72 11.64 15.89 -2.69
N HIS A 73 12.34 15.85 -1.55
CA HIS A 73 13.44 16.74 -1.23
C HIS A 73 14.83 16.19 -1.62
N GLY A 74 14.86 15.13 -2.43
CA GLY A 74 16.09 14.60 -3.02
C GLY A 74 16.82 13.57 -2.14
N THR A 75 16.18 13.04 -1.10
CA THR A 75 16.75 11.90 -0.35
C THR A 75 16.85 10.66 -1.26
N ASP A 76 17.97 9.97 -1.15
CA ASP A 76 18.12 8.71 -1.84
C ASP A 76 17.06 7.70 -1.37
N ILE A 77 16.42 7.14 -2.34
CA ILE A 77 15.35 6.15 -2.22
C ILE A 77 15.78 4.92 -1.39
N GLU A 78 17.03 4.45 -1.55
CA GLU A 78 17.54 3.31 -0.78
C GLU A 78 17.70 3.63 0.71
N ARG A 79 18.04 4.88 1.04
CA ARG A 79 18.11 5.34 2.44
C ARG A 79 16.73 5.29 3.08
N VAL A 80 15.70 5.78 2.39
CA VAL A 80 14.32 5.74 2.86
C VAL A 80 13.82 4.31 3.04
N CYS A 81 14.11 3.41 2.08
CA CYS A 81 13.73 2.01 2.18
C CYS A 81 14.33 1.26 3.38
N LYS A 82 15.49 1.68 3.85
CA LYS A 82 16.14 1.06 5.02
C LYS A 82 15.43 1.38 6.33
N VAL A 83 14.77 2.53 6.41
CA VAL A 83 14.16 3.05 7.64
C VAL A 83 12.62 2.94 7.66
N LEU A 84 11.97 2.65 6.52
CA LEU A 84 10.54 2.43 6.42
C LEU A 84 10.22 0.94 6.56
N GLU A 85 9.30 0.58 7.44
CA GLU A 85 8.84 -0.79 7.59
C GLU A 85 7.87 -1.20 6.47
N TRP A 86 7.88 -2.51 6.17
CA TRP A 86 6.99 -3.07 5.13
C TRP A 86 5.52 -2.87 5.46
N ILE A 87 5.17 -3.07 6.72
CA ILE A 87 3.80 -2.92 7.21
C ILE A 87 3.27 -1.49 7.04
N GLU A 88 4.15 -0.49 7.20
CA GLU A 88 3.79 0.92 7.03
C GLU A 88 3.41 1.22 5.58
N PHE A 89 4.13 0.63 4.63
CA PHE A 89 3.84 0.76 3.21
C PHE A 89 2.50 0.12 2.83
N GLU A 90 2.22 -1.11 3.30
CA GLU A 90 0.92 -1.76 3.11
C GLU A 90 -0.22 -0.96 3.73
N ASN A 91 -0.02 -0.44 4.94
CA ASN A 91 -1.01 0.37 5.64
C ASN A 91 -1.30 1.68 4.92
N PHE A 92 -0.28 2.34 4.37
CA PHE A 92 -0.49 3.55 3.58
C PHE A 92 -1.31 3.28 2.31
N ALA A 93 -0.98 2.21 1.58
CA ALA A 93 -1.75 1.80 0.43
C ALA A 93 -3.22 1.52 0.82
N ALA A 94 -3.45 0.81 1.93
CA ALA A 94 -4.78 0.55 2.45
C ALA A 94 -5.54 1.85 2.80
N THR A 95 -4.89 2.78 3.50
CA THR A 95 -5.50 4.07 3.86
C THR A 95 -5.87 4.91 2.62
N ALA A 96 -5.05 4.86 1.56
CA ALA A 96 -5.38 5.55 0.31
C ALA A 96 -6.68 5.02 -0.31
N PHE A 97 -6.92 3.71 -0.28
CA PHE A 97 -8.20 3.14 -0.72
C PHE A 97 -9.36 3.53 0.21
N GLU A 98 -9.16 3.51 1.53
CA GLU A 98 -10.17 3.89 2.52
C GLU A 98 -10.62 5.34 2.33
N THR A 99 -9.70 6.27 2.07
CA THR A 99 -10.01 7.68 1.80
C THR A 99 -10.73 7.89 0.47
N ASN A 100 -10.66 6.92 -0.45
CA ASN A 100 -11.38 6.91 -1.72
C ASN A 100 -12.66 6.04 -1.68
N ASN A 101 -13.27 5.88 -0.50
CA ASN A 101 -14.54 5.19 -0.27
C ASN A 101 -14.54 3.68 -0.58
N PHE A 102 -13.39 3.02 -0.52
CA PHE A 102 -13.32 1.57 -0.53
C PHE A 102 -13.29 1.03 0.91
N ALA A 103 -14.04 -0.01 1.16
CA ALA A 103 -13.80 -0.85 2.33
C ALA A 103 -12.53 -1.68 2.10
N VAL A 104 -11.73 -1.93 3.15
CA VAL A 104 -10.43 -2.57 3.01
C VAL A 104 -10.24 -3.72 3.98
N LYS A 105 -9.66 -4.81 3.49
CA LYS A 105 -9.08 -5.87 4.33
C LYS A 105 -7.59 -5.97 4.05
N ARG A 106 -6.79 -5.83 5.10
CA ARG A 106 -5.33 -5.96 5.06
C ARG A 106 -4.94 -7.41 5.24
N ARG A 107 -3.94 -7.89 4.46
CA ARG A 107 -3.38 -9.25 4.55
C ARG A 107 -4.45 -10.33 4.50
N PHE A 108 -5.34 -10.24 3.52
CA PHE A 108 -6.44 -11.18 3.38
C PHE A 108 -5.93 -12.54 2.92
N ARG A 109 -6.04 -13.54 3.82
CA ARG A 109 -5.59 -14.91 3.58
C ARG A 109 -6.77 -15.82 3.29
N PHE A 110 -6.62 -16.66 2.25
CA PHE A 110 -7.63 -17.65 1.89
C PHE A 110 -6.99 -18.93 1.36
N LYS A 111 -7.78 -20.02 1.34
CA LYS A 111 -7.38 -21.29 0.73
C LYS A 111 -8.26 -21.51 -0.50
N ALA A 112 -7.63 -21.84 -1.62
CA ALA A 112 -8.32 -22.25 -2.84
C ALA A 112 -7.38 -23.13 -3.67
N SER A 113 -7.93 -24.09 -4.42
CA SER A 113 -7.17 -25.01 -5.27
C SER A 113 -6.00 -25.70 -4.54
N GLY A 114 -6.24 -26.16 -3.30
CA GLY A 114 -5.24 -26.85 -2.48
C GLY A 114 -4.10 -25.99 -1.92
N ARG A 115 -4.09 -24.68 -2.20
CA ARG A 115 -3.01 -23.75 -1.84
C ARG A 115 -3.52 -22.62 -0.93
N ARG A 116 -2.61 -22.07 -0.11
CA ARG A 116 -2.83 -20.83 0.66
C ARG A 116 -2.40 -19.62 -0.19
N TRP A 117 -3.25 -18.61 -0.18
CA TRP A 117 -3.04 -17.33 -0.88
C TRP A 117 -3.15 -16.17 0.10
N GLU A 118 -2.46 -15.08 -0.21
CA GLU A 118 -2.54 -13.82 0.54
C GLU A 118 -2.64 -12.64 -0.44
N ILE A 119 -3.54 -11.70 -0.16
CA ILE A 119 -3.66 -10.40 -0.80
C ILE A 119 -3.24 -9.36 0.23
N ASP A 120 -2.26 -8.53 -0.08
CA ASP A 120 -1.71 -7.56 0.88
C ASP A 120 -2.77 -6.52 1.25
N VAL A 121 -3.44 -5.94 0.24
CA VAL A 121 -4.59 -5.04 0.42
C VAL A 121 -5.72 -5.48 -0.50
N LEU A 122 -6.85 -5.87 0.08
CA LEU A 122 -8.08 -6.17 -0.64
C LEU A 122 -9.04 -5.01 -0.41
N ALA A 123 -9.20 -4.15 -1.42
CA ALA A 123 -10.09 -3.01 -1.39
C ALA A 123 -11.35 -3.29 -2.20
N TYR A 124 -12.53 -2.91 -1.71
CA TYR A 124 -13.78 -3.21 -2.39
C TYR A 124 -14.84 -2.12 -2.19
N SER A 125 -15.55 -1.82 -3.27
CA SER A 125 -16.73 -0.95 -3.35
C SER A 125 -17.58 -1.47 -4.50
N GLU A 126 -18.84 -1.83 -4.23
CA GLU A 126 -19.69 -2.56 -5.19
C GLU A 126 -19.77 -1.87 -6.57
N PRO A 127 -19.58 -2.58 -7.68
CA PRO A 127 -19.25 -4.01 -7.83
C PRO A 127 -17.73 -4.30 -7.94
N ILE A 128 -16.88 -3.37 -7.56
CA ILE A 128 -15.42 -3.39 -7.79
C ILE A 128 -14.69 -4.02 -6.60
N VAL A 129 -13.74 -4.90 -6.89
CA VAL A 129 -12.78 -5.45 -5.93
C VAL A 129 -11.37 -5.26 -6.47
N VAL A 130 -10.52 -4.54 -5.77
CA VAL A 130 -9.12 -4.32 -6.15
C VAL A 130 -8.24 -5.22 -5.29
N CYS A 131 -7.50 -6.11 -5.94
CA CYS A 131 -6.54 -7.02 -5.32
C CYS A 131 -5.15 -6.44 -5.47
N VAL A 132 -4.60 -5.91 -4.39
CA VAL A 132 -3.31 -5.23 -4.40
C VAL A 132 -2.22 -6.14 -3.85
N ASP A 133 -1.09 -6.19 -4.56
CA ASP A 133 0.17 -6.74 -4.10
C ASP A 133 1.17 -5.59 -3.99
N CYS A 134 1.71 -5.39 -2.80
CA CYS A 134 2.66 -4.33 -2.50
C CYS A 134 4.09 -4.80 -2.78
N LYS A 135 4.91 -3.98 -3.42
CA LYS A 135 6.30 -4.34 -3.76
C LYS A 135 7.27 -3.22 -3.44
N ARG A 136 8.20 -3.54 -2.56
CA ARG A 136 9.31 -2.67 -2.19
C ARG A 136 10.54 -2.98 -3.03
N TRP A 137 10.43 -2.72 -4.34
CA TRP A 137 11.55 -2.96 -5.24
C TRP A 137 12.65 -1.92 -5.06
N ARG A 138 13.89 -2.39 -5.09
CA ARG A 138 15.08 -1.53 -5.15
C ARG A 138 15.30 -1.08 -6.60
N ARG A 139 16.15 -0.06 -6.83
CA ARG A 139 16.56 0.34 -8.18
C ARG A 139 17.05 -0.85 -9.00
N GLY A 140 16.72 -0.87 -10.30
CA GLY A 140 17.26 -1.86 -11.24
C GLY A 140 16.48 -3.17 -11.35
N TRP A 141 15.24 -3.25 -10.87
CA TRP A 141 14.41 -4.39 -11.16
C TRP A 141 14.04 -4.45 -12.65
N GLY A 142 14.41 -5.56 -13.28
CA GLY A 142 14.25 -5.75 -14.72
C GLY A 142 12.85 -6.25 -15.10
N ASN A 143 12.57 -6.24 -16.41
CA ASN A 143 11.29 -6.69 -16.97
C ASN A 143 10.89 -8.12 -16.56
N SER A 144 11.87 -9.01 -16.31
CA SER A 144 11.59 -10.38 -15.85
C SER A 144 11.01 -10.44 -14.43
N ALA A 145 11.42 -9.54 -13.54
CA ALA A 145 10.87 -9.46 -12.17
C ALA A 145 9.43 -8.92 -12.19
N ILE A 146 9.18 -7.87 -13.01
CA ILE A 146 7.83 -7.32 -13.21
C ILE A 146 6.90 -8.41 -13.73
N ARG A 147 7.31 -9.11 -14.78
CA ARG A 147 6.55 -10.19 -15.40
C ARG A 147 6.11 -11.21 -14.37
N LYS A 148 7.05 -11.75 -13.59
CA LYS A 148 6.75 -12.77 -12.57
C LYS A 148 5.74 -12.28 -11.54
N VAL A 149 5.91 -11.06 -11.04
CA VAL A 149 5.04 -10.51 -10.00
C VAL A 149 3.65 -10.23 -10.54
N VAL A 150 3.54 -9.62 -11.71
CA VAL A 150 2.25 -9.32 -12.34
C VAL A 150 1.49 -10.61 -12.70
N GLU A 151 2.18 -11.61 -13.29
CA GLU A 151 1.57 -12.90 -13.62
C GLU A 151 1.07 -13.63 -12.36
N LEU A 152 1.85 -13.60 -11.27
CA LEU A 152 1.43 -14.17 -9.99
C LEU A 152 0.24 -13.43 -9.39
N GLN A 153 0.23 -12.10 -9.46
CA GLN A 153 -0.88 -11.31 -8.93
C GLN A 153 -2.16 -11.50 -9.74
N ALA A 154 -2.06 -11.54 -11.07
CA ALA A 154 -3.19 -11.88 -11.94
C ALA A 154 -3.75 -13.26 -11.61
N GLN A 155 -2.90 -14.28 -11.47
CA GLN A 155 -3.29 -15.63 -11.05
C GLN A 155 -3.97 -15.64 -9.68
N ARG A 156 -3.42 -14.91 -8.70
CA ARG A 156 -3.97 -14.80 -7.35
C ARG A 156 -5.36 -14.18 -7.36
N THR A 157 -5.55 -13.12 -8.17
CA THR A 157 -6.84 -12.44 -8.35
C THR A 157 -7.85 -13.35 -9.04
N GLU A 158 -7.44 -14.09 -10.06
CA GLU A 158 -8.31 -15.08 -10.73
C GLU A 158 -8.77 -16.20 -9.79
N VAL A 159 -7.85 -16.73 -8.98
CA VAL A 159 -8.18 -17.75 -7.98
C VAL A 159 -9.13 -17.20 -6.93
N LEU A 160 -8.94 -15.95 -6.49
CA LEU A 160 -9.89 -15.31 -5.58
C LEU A 160 -11.26 -15.14 -6.24
N ALA A 161 -11.33 -14.71 -7.50
CA ALA A 161 -12.60 -14.56 -8.23
C ALA A 161 -13.39 -15.87 -8.27
N LYS A 162 -12.71 -16.99 -8.60
CA LYS A 162 -13.32 -18.34 -8.61
C LYS A 162 -13.82 -18.78 -7.23
N ALA A 163 -13.14 -18.37 -6.15
CA ALA A 163 -13.49 -18.73 -4.78
C ALA A 163 -14.42 -17.70 -4.10
N LEU A 164 -14.73 -16.57 -4.75
CA LEU A 164 -15.33 -15.40 -4.10
C LEU A 164 -16.69 -15.69 -3.47
N ASN A 165 -17.53 -16.48 -4.15
CA ASN A 165 -18.84 -16.85 -3.63
C ASN A 165 -18.78 -17.57 -2.27
N SER A 166 -17.75 -18.40 -2.05
CA SER A 166 -17.54 -19.06 -0.76
C SER A 166 -16.92 -18.15 0.30
N LEU A 167 -16.31 -17.04 -0.10
CA LEU A 167 -15.60 -16.11 0.75
C LEU A 167 -16.37 -14.80 1.00
N GLN A 168 -17.55 -14.61 0.36
CA GLN A 168 -18.29 -13.35 0.39
C GLN A 168 -18.53 -12.82 1.81
N ARG A 169 -18.94 -13.66 2.76
CA ARG A 169 -19.14 -13.25 4.17
C ARG A 169 -17.83 -12.84 4.85
N ARG A 170 -16.72 -13.53 4.54
CA ARG A 170 -15.41 -13.20 5.11
C ARG A 170 -14.87 -11.87 4.61
N ILE A 171 -15.26 -11.48 3.40
CA ILE A 171 -14.87 -10.20 2.79
C ILE A 171 -15.88 -9.10 3.13
N ASN A 172 -17.10 -9.43 3.55
CA ASN A 172 -18.24 -8.55 3.77
C ASN A 172 -18.85 -8.06 2.44
N LEU A 173 -19.09 -9.01 1.52
CA LEU A 173 -19.75 -8.76 0.23
C LEU A 173 -21.21 -9.29 0.25
N ASP A 174 -21.82 -9.35 1.43
CA ASP A 174 -23.19 -9.85 1.56
C ASP A 174 -24.14 -8.92 0.79
N GLY A 175 -25.04 -9.54 -0.01
CA GLY A 175 -25.99 -8.80 -0.85
C GLY A 175 -25.50 -8.47 -2.26
N TRP A 176 -24.20 -8.58 -2.54
CA TRP A 176 -23.69 -8.38 -3.90
C TRP A 176 -24.12 -9.51 -4.83
N LYS A 177 -24.52 -9.15 -6.06
CA LYS A 177 -24.89 -10.13 -7.10
C LYS A 177 -23.69 -10.52 -7.98
N GLN A 178 -22.75 -9.62 -8.14
CA GLN A 178 -21.56 -9.79 -8.96
C GLN A 178 -20.42 -8.95 -8.41
N ALA A 179 -19.19 -9.34 -8.76
CA ALA A 179 -18.00 -8.56 -8.48
C ALA A 179 -17.03 -8.63 -9.65
N THR A 180 -16.35 -7.52 -9.94
CA THR A 180 -15.27 -7.43 -10.91
C THR A 180 -13.96 -7.17 -10.17
N LEU A 181 -13.03 -8.12 -10.27
CA LEU A 181 -11.79 -8.12 -9.52
C LEU A 181 -10.62 -7.65 -10.39
N PHE A 182 -9.86 -6.69 -9.93
CA PHE A 182 -8.72 -6.08 -10.62
C PHE A 182 -7.41 -6.40 -9.90
N PRO A 183 -6.44 -7.06 -10.56
CA PRO A 183 -5.08 -7.18 -10.03
C PRO A 183 -4.36 -5.84 -10.16
N VAL A 184 -3.73 -5.38 -9.08
CA VAL A 184 -2.92 -4.16 -9.06
C VAL A 184 -1.62 -4.45 -8.32
N ILE A 185 -0.51 -3.90 -8.81
CA ILE A 185 0.75 -3.85 -8.09
C ILE A 185 0.98 -2.43 -7.63
N ILE A 186 1.23 -2.24 -6.34
CA ILE A 186 1.70 -0.97 -5.81
C ILE A 186 3.19 -1.10 -5.51
N SER A 187 3.99 -0.23 -6.11
CA SER A 187 5.43 -0.18 -5.90
C SER A 187 5.82 1.05 -5.09
N LEU A 188 6.86 0.92 -4.25
CA LEU A 188 7.39 2.07 -3.52
C LEU A 188 7.98 3.10 -4.49
N PHE A 189 8.51 2.66 -5.63
CA PHE A 189 9.18 3.50 -6.63
C PHE A 189 8.60 3.32 -8.03
N PRO A 190 8.77 4.34 -8.88
CA PRO A 190 8.50 4.19 -10.31
C PRO A 190 9.30 3.04 -10.91
N GLY A 191 8.61 2.16 -11.61
CA GLY A 191 9.21 1.11 -12.42
C GLY A 191 9.40 1.54 -13.87
N PRO A 192 10.02 0.69 -14.69
CA PRO A 192 10.21 0.95 -16.13
C PRO A 192 8.91 0.91 -16.92
N VAL A 193 7.82 0.38 -16.35
CA VAL A 193 6.51 0.28 -17.00
C VAL A 193 5.40 0.68 -16.03
N LYS A 194 4.38 1.34 -16.56
CA LYS A 194 3.14 1.66 -15.83
C LYS A 194 2.13 0.51 -15.87
N PHE A 195 2.19 -0.32 -16.91
CA PHE A 195 1.32 -1.47 -17.11
C PHE A 195 2.12 -2.65 -17.67
N TYR A 196 1.77 -3.85 -17.23
CA TYR A 196 2.22 -5.09 -17.87
C TYR A 196 1.00 -5.99 -18.08
N LYS A 197 0.75 -6.41 -19.33
CA LYS A 197 -0.48 -7.16 -19.70
C LYS A 197 -1.76 -6.51 -19.15
N LYS A 198 -1.87 -5.19 -19.29
CA LYS A 198 -3.01 -4.38 -18.77
C LYS A 198 -3.22 -4.46 -17.24
N VAL A 199 -2.26 -4.98 -16.49
CA VAL A 199 -2.24 -4.92 -15.03
C VAL A 199 -1.47 -3.66 -14.62
N PRO A 200 -2.06 -2.76 -13.82
CA PRO A 200 -1.38 -1.54 -13.37
C PRO A 200 -0.21 -1.85 -12.43
N VAL A 201 0.89 -1.12 -12.62
CA VAL A 201 2.04 -1.07 -11.70
C VAL A 201 2.18 0.38 -11.26
N VAL A 202 1.62 0.69 -10.12
CA VAL A 202 1.40 2.04 -9.62
C VAL A 202 2.44 2.40 -8.58
N PRO A 203 3.29 3.40 -8.81
CA PRO A 203 4.13 3.95 -7.76
C PRO A 203 3.27 4.55 -6.65
N ILE A 204 3.66 4.38 -5.39
CA ILE A 204 2.89 4.87 -4.23
C ILE A 204 2.59 6.37 -4.31
N LEU A 205 3.52 7.18 -4.85
CA LEU A 205 3.34 8.61 -5.06
C LEU A 205 2.26 8.97 -6.09
N GLN A 206 1.93 8.03 -6.97
CA GLN A 206 0.92 8.21 -8.01
C GLN A 206 -0.39 7.50 -7.67
N LEU A 207 -0.48 6.89 -6.47
CA LEU A 207 -1.65 6.09 -6.09
C LEU A 207 -2.93 6.93 -6.05
N GLN A 208 -2.88 8.17 -5.56
CA GLN A 208 -4.05 9.04 -5.54
C GLN A 208 -4.55 9.32 -6.97
N ASN A 209 -3.67 9.77 -7.86
CA ASN A 209 -4.05 10.02 -9.27
C ASN A 209 -4.61 8.77 -9.94
N PHE A 210 -4.01 7.60 -9.66
CA PHE A 210 -4.52 6.33 -10.18
C PHE A 210 -5.94 6.05 -9.68
N LEU A 211 -6.24 6.29 -8.41
CA LEU A 211 -7.56 6.07 -7.83
C LEU A 211 -8.61 7.04 -8.39
N ASP A 212 -8.24 8.31 -8.60
CA ASP A 212 -9.11 9.33 -9.18
C ASP A 212 -9.51 8.98 -10.63
N GLU A 213 -8.58 8.40 -11.40
CA GLU A 213 -8.78 8.02 -12.82
C GLU A 213 -9.30 6.59 -12.99
N PHE A 214 -9.25 5.76 -11.94
CA PHE A 214 -9.45 4.31 -12.01
C PHE A 214 -10.78 3.93 -12.66
N GLN A 215 -11.87 4.56 -12.27
CA GLN A 215 -13.21 4.25 -12.78
C GLN A 215 -13.35 4.55 -14.28
N GLY A 216 -12.65 5.57 -14.79
CA GLY A 216 -12.66 5.93 -16.21
C GLY A 216 -11.96 4.91 -17.12
N HIS A 217 -11.08 4.10 -16.56
CA HIS A 217 -10.21 3.18 -17.30
C HIS A 217 -10.42 1.69 -17.01
N ILE A 218 -11.37 1.32 -16.14
CA ILE A 218 -11.56 -0.07 -15.69
C ILE A 218 -11.81 -1.06 -16.84
N THR A 219 -12.42 -0.64 -17.94
CA THR A 219 -12.69 -1.51 -19.10
C THR A 219 -11.44 -1.91 -19.87
N GLU A 220 -10.37 -1.12 -19.74
CA GLU A 220 -9.10 -1.37 -20.42
C GLU A 220 -8.19 -2.29 -19.60
N LEU A 221 -8.45 -2.44 -18.30
CA LEU A 221 -7.62 -3.18 -17.38
C LEU A 221 -7.93 -4.70 -17.42
N THR A 222 -6.93 -5.50 -17.10
CA THR A 222 -7.14 -6.93 -16.83
C THR A 222 -8.03 -7.07 -15.60
N HIS A 223 -9.10 -7.84 -15.75
CA HIS A 223 -10.04 -8.10 -14.66
C HIS A 223 -10.61 -9.51 -14.73
N PHE A 224 -11.21 -9.94 -13.63
CA PHE A 224 -11.90 -11.22 -13.48
C PHE A 224 -13.28 -10.98 -12.90
N GLN A 225 -14.29 -11.64 -13.47
CA GLN A 225 -15.68 -11.52 -12.99
C GLN A 225 -16.03 -12.68 -12.07
N ALA A 226 -16.82 -12.41 -11.06
CA ALA A 226 -17.40 -13.39 -10.16
C ALA A 226 -18.89 -13.13 -9.98
N THR A 227 -19.70 -14.17 -10.15
CA THR A 227 -21.11 -14.15 -9.78
C THR A 227 -21.24 -14.52 -8.31
N LEU A 228 -21.98 -13.73 -7.56
CA LEU A 228 -22.28 -13.96 -6.15
C LEU A 228 -23.77 -14.28 -6.02
N GLY A 229 -24.08 -15.26 -5.20
CA GLY A 229 -25.46 -15.69 -4.99
C GLY A 229 -25.64 -16.25 -3.58
N PRO A 230 -26.89 -16.45 -3.14
CA PRO A 230 -27.12 -17.16 -1.90
C PRO A 230 -26.48 -18.55 -2.01
N LYS A 231 -25.73 -18.97 -0.98
CA LYS A 231 -25.26 -20.36 -0.89
C LYS A 231 -26.49 -21.25 -1.02
N LEU A 232 -26.49 -22.12 -2.02
CA LEU A 232 -27.41 -23.27 -2.02
C LEU A 232 -27.21 -23.99 -0.68
N PRO A 233 -28.29 -24.30 0.04
CA PRO A 233 -28.20 -25.00 1.31
C PRO A 233 -27.47 -26.33 1.12
N ASP A 234 -26.55 -26.68 2.05
CA ASP A 234 -25.65 -27.85 1.94
C ASP A 234 -26.37 -29.21 1.81
N TYR A 235 -27.69 -29.26 1.99
CA TYR A 235 -28.47 -30.48 1.84
C TYR A 235 -28.79 -30.88 0.38
N LEU A 236 -28.53 -29.99 -0.60
CA LEU A 236 -28.72 -30.35 -2.02
C LEU A 236 -27.47 -31.00 -2.65
N ASN A 237 -26.34 -31.03 -1.96
CA ASN A 237 -25.09 -31.65 -2.43
C ASN A 237 -24.87 -33.10 -1.92
N LYS A 238 -25.86 -33.72 -1.26
CA LYS A 238 -25.72 -35.09 -0.72
C LYS A 238 -26.27 -36.19 -1.62
N ASN A 239 -26.75 -35.87 -2.82
CA ASN A 239 -27.33 -36.83 -3.75
C ASN A 239 -26.71 -36.75 -5.16
N GLN A 240 -25.39 -36.81 -5.26
CA GLN A 240 -24.71 -37.24 -6.49
C GLN A 240 -23.49 -38.06 -6.16
#